data_d5f01f0aac2549ff4d630983a4f3fec4
#
_entry.id   d5f01f0aac2549ff4d630983a4f3fec4
#
_cell.length_a   1.000
_cell.length_b   1.000
_cell.length_c   1.000
_cell.angle_alpha   90.00
_cell.angle_beta   90.00
_cell.angle_gamma   90.00
#
_symmetry.space_group_name_H-M   'P 1'
#
loop_
_entity.id
_entity.type
_entity.pdbx_description
1 polymer ?
#
loop_
_entity_poly.entity_id
_entity_poly.type
_entity_poly.pdbx_seq_one_letter_code
_entity_poly.pdbx_strand_id
1 'polypeptide(L)'
;MATLLVALKATTGLVIEVGGGQGSTPFLHWMCKAGNRKLITYESDLNYYNYEKKFQSNLHRVRKIDNWDDMKIEEAGVVFIDHH
;
A
#
# COMPACT_ATOMS: atom_id res chain seq x y z
N MET A 1 2.51 -12.39 7.31
CA MET A 1 1.26 -12.04 6.60
C MET A 1 0.00 -12.17 7.45
N ALA A 2 -0.01 -13.03 8.46
CA ALA A 2 -1.18 -13.16 9.34
C ALA A 2 -1.55 -11.81 10.00
N THR A 3 -0.56 -11.04 10.43
CA THR A 3 -0.80 -9.72 11.04
C THR A 3 -1.45 -8.74 10.06
N LEU A 4 -1.02 -8.75 8.79
CA LEU A 4 -1.63 -7.92 7.75
C LEU A 4 -3.10 -8.29 7.52
N LEU A 5 -3.40 -9.57 7.47
CA LEU A 5 -4.76 -10.03 7.25
C LEU A 5 -5.68 -9.61 8.40
N VAL A 6 -5.22 -9.75 9.64
CA VAL A 6 -5.99 -9.34 10.82
C VAL A 6 -6.26 -7.83 10.78
N ALA A 7 -5.25 -7.03 10.48
CA ALA A 7 -5.40 -5.57 10.42
C ALA A 7 -6.37 -5.16 9.30
N LEU A 8 -6.31 -5.81 8.15
CA LEU A 8 -7.24 -5.53 7.04
C LEU A 8 -8.68 -5.85 7.42
N LYS A 9 -8.90 -6.97 8.10
CA LYS A 9 -10.25 -7.37 8.53
C LYS A 9 -10.79 -6.50 9.66
N ALA A 10 -9.91 -5.97 10.50
CA ALA A 10 -10.30 -5.16 11.66
C ALA A 10 -10.55 -3.69 11.31
N THR A 11 -10.24 -3.27 10.09
CA THR A 11 -10.33 -1.86 9.68
C THR A 11 -11.16 -1.71 8.42
N THR A 12 -11.58 -0.48 8.14
CA THR A 12 -12.28 -0.10 6.91
C THR A 12 -11.60 1.11 6.29
N GLY A 13 -11.99 1.43 5.06
CA GLY A 13 -11.54 2.63 4.37
C GLY A 13 -10.19 2.46 3.67
N LEU A 14 -9.50 3.58 3.51
CA LEU A 14 -8.25 3.65 2.74
C LEU A 14 -7.13 2.87 3.43
N VAL A 15 -6.42 2.07 2.65
CA VAL A 15 -5.20 1.38 3.08
C VAL A 15 -4.00 2.10 2.49
N ILE A 16 -2.99 2.35 3.31
CA ILE A 16 -1.73 2.95 2.86
C ILE A 16 -0.59 1.98 3.14
N GLU A 17 0.23 1.76 2.13
CA GLU A 17 1.47 1.01 2.23
C GLU A 17 2.65 1.97 2.07
N VAL A 18 3.55 1.98 3.05
CA VAL A 18 4.76 2.81 3.04
C VAL A 18 5.96 1.91 2.79
N GLY A 19 6.59 2.06 1.63
CA GLY A 19 7.53 1.07 1.15
C GLY A 19 6.78 -0.21 0.81
N GLY A 20 7.18 -0.91 -0.16
CA GLY A 20 6.50 -2.12 -0.56
C GLY A 20 7.50 -3.15 -1.03
N GLY A 21 7.04 -4.09 -1.81
CA GLY A 21 7.93 -5.07 -2.37
C GLY A 21 7.20 -6.29 -2.88
N GLN A 22 7.97 -7.34 -3.11
CA GLN A 22 7.45 -8.56 -3.73
C GLN A 22 6.49 -9.33 -2.85
N GLY A 23 6.53 -9.12 -1.51
CA GLY A 23 5.64 -9.80 -0.58
C GLY A 23 4.39 -8.99 -0.28
N SER A 24 4.55 -7.77 0.25
CA SER A 24 3.41 -7.01 0.78
C SER A 24 2.56 -6.36 -0.32
N THR A 25 3.17 -5.81 -1.37
CA THR A 25 2.41 -5.09 -2.39
C THR A 25 1.41 -5.99 -3.13
N PRO A 26 1.79 -7.16 -3.65
CA PRO A 26 0.81 -8.05 -4.28
C PRO A 26 -0.28 -8.50 -3.32
N PHE A 27 0.09 -8.83 -2.08
CA PHE A 27 -0.88 -9.26 -1.06
C PHE A 27 -1.91 -8.17 -0.80
N LEU A 28 -1.45 -6.94 -0.53
CA LEU A 28 -2.35 -5.82 -0.25
C LEU A 28 -3.20 -5.48 -1.47
N HIS A 29 -2.62 -5.51 -2.66
CA HIS A 29 -3.36 -5.26 -3.89
C HIS A 29 -4.57 -6.18 -4.03
N TRP A 30 -4.36 -7.48 -3.91
CA TRP A 30 -5.44 -8.45 -4.10
C TRP A 30 -6.43 -8.43 -2.96
N MET A 31 -5.99 -8.22 -1.71
CA MET A 31 -6.89 -8.14 -0.57
C MET A 31 -7.77 -6.89 -0.63
N CYS A 32 -7.19 -5.75 -1.01
CA CYS A 32 -7.96 -4.52 -1.15
C CYS A 32 -8.94 -4.60 -2.32
N LYS A 33 -8.53 -5.21 -3.42
CA LYS A 33 -9.43 -5.44 -4.54
C LYS A 33 -10.61 -6.31 -4.14
N ALA A 34 -10.37 -7.41 -3.43
CA ALA A 34 -11.43 -8.30 -2.96
C ALA A 34 -12.39 -7.59 -2.00
N GLY A 35 -11.88 -6.69 -1.16
CA GLY A 35 -12.68 -5.93 -0.21
C GLY A 35 -13.22 -4.61 -0.75
N ASN A 36 -12.98 -4.31 -2.02
CA ASN A 36 -13.36 -3.04 -2.66
C ASN A 36 -12.82 -1.84 -1.89
N ARG A 37 -11.55 -1.92 -1.45
CA ARG A 37 -10.88 -0.86 -0.69
C ARG A 37 -9.84 -0.17 -1.56
N LYS A 38 -9.69 1.12 -1.36
CA LYS A 38 -8.63 1.89 -2.02
C LYS A 38 -7.30 1.62 -1.30
N LEU A 39 -6.25 1.53 -2.10
CA LEU A 39 -4.88 1.32 -1.61
C LEU A 39 -3.97 2.35 -2.26
N ILE A 40 -3.12 2.98 -1.46
CA ILE A 40 -2.05 3.84 -1.95
C ILE A 40 -0.73 3.28 -1.45
N THR A 41 0.17 2.99 -2.39
CA THR A 41 1.54 2.58 -2.08
C THR A 41 2.46 3.76 -2.31
N TYR A 42 3.18 4.19 -1.27
CA TYR A 42 4.22 5.21 -1.37
C TYR A 42 5.57 4.54 -1.37
N GLU A 43 6.41 4.87 -2.34
CA GLU A 43 7.72 4.25 -2.50
C GLU A 43 8.78 5.29 -2.84
N SER A 44 9.90 5.26 -2.13
CA SER A 44 11.03 6.15 -2.40
C SER A 44 12.11 5.51 -3.26
N ASP A 45 12.18 4.18 -3.29
CA ASP A 45 13.17 3.46 -4.09
C ASP A 45 12.67 3.26 -5.52
N LEU A 46 13.45 3.70 -6.51
CA LEU A 46 13.04 3.66 -7.90
C LEU A 46 12.83 2.23 -8.41
N ASN A 47 13.68 1.30 -7.99
CA ASN A 47 13.57 -0.09 -8.46
C ASN A 47 12.30 -0.75 -7.91
N TYR A 48 11.99 -0.54 -6.63
CA TYR A 48 10.75 -1.04 -6.05
C TYR A 48 9.53 -0.34 -6.63
N TYR A 49 9.63 0.97 -6.88
CA TYR A 49 8.55 1.71 -7.52
C TYR A 49 8.24 1.12 -8.90
N ASN A 50 9.27 0.84 -9.70
CA ASN A 50 9.08 0.26 -11.03
C ASN A 50 8.42 -1.12 -10.98
N TYR A 51 8.69 -1.89 -9.94
CA TYR A 51 8.00 -3.16 -9.72
C TYR A 51 6.55 -2.93 -9.30
N GLU A 52 6.34 -2.06 -8.32
CA GLU A 52 5.03 -1.85 -7.68
C GLU A 52 4.03 -1.20 -8.62
N LYS A 53 4.48 -0.33 -9.53
CA LYS A 53 3.56 0.36 -10.45
C LYS A 53 2.80 -0.59 -11.37
N LYS A 54 3.25 -1.83 -11.52
CA LYS A 54 2.52 -2.86 -12.26
C LYS A 54 1.16 -3.17 -11.64
N PHE A 55 1.00 -2.90 -10.36
CA PHE A 55 -0.23 -3.16 -9.63
C PHE A 55 -1.19 -1.97 -9.64
N GLN A 56 -0.84 -0.87 -10.29
CA GLN A 56 -1.71 0.29 -10.34
C GLN A 56 -3.03 -0.05 -11.05
N SER A 57 -4.13 0.39 -10.45
CA SER A 57 -5.47 0.09 -10.95
C SER A 57 -6.45 1.17 -10.47
N ASN A 58 -7.73 0.97 -10.72
CA ASN A 58 -8.77 1.89 -10.24
C ASN A 58 -8.77 2.07 -8.73
N LEU A 59 -8.43 1.01 -7.99
CA LEU A 59 -8.42 1.04 -6.53
C LEU A 59 -7.01 1.21 -5.95
N HIS A 60 -5.97 0.99 -6.73
CA HIS A 60 -4.60 1.00 -6.23
C HIS A 60 -3.76 2.05 -6.95
N ARG A 61 -3.29 3.04 -6.21
CA ARG A 61 -2.34 4.03 -6.69
C ARG A 61 -0.96 3.75 -6.15
N VAL A 62 0.04 3.80 -7.02
CA VAL A 62 1.44 3.66 -6.64
C VAL A 62 2.12 5.00 -6.91
N ARG A 63 2.71 5.59 -5.87
CA ARG A 63 3.32 6.92 -5.96
C ARG A 63 4.78 6.88 -5.56
N LYS A 64 5.63 7.42 -6.45
CA LYS A 64 7.04 7.66 -6.14
C LYS A 64 7.13 8.94 -5.32
N ILE A 65 7.82 8.88 -4.19
CA ILE A 65 8.06 10.06 -3.36
C ILE A 65 9.56 10.18 -3.08
N ASP A 66 10.04 11.40 -2.94
CA ASP A 66 11.43 11.67 -2.55
C ASP A 66 11.52 12.00 -1.06
N ASN A 67 10.43 12.48 -0.49
CA ASN A 67 10.36 12.84 0.92
C ASN A 67 9.11 12.23 1.53
N TRP A 68 9.27 11.53 2.65
CA TRP A 68 8.15 10.91 3.36
C TRP A 68 7.13 11.93 3.86
N ASP A 69 7.51 13.20 4.01
CA ASP A 69 6.57 14.26 4.38
C ASP A 69 5.53 14.54 3.30
N ASP A 70 5.75 14.07 2.08
CA ASP A 70 4.79 14.24 0.99
C ASP A 70 3.62 13.25 1.06
N MET A 71 3.65 12.30 1.99
CA MET A 71 2.55 11.36 2.15
C MET A 71 1.35 12.01 2.84
N LYS A 72 0.16 11.59 2.42
CA LYS A 72 -1.10 12.02 3.05
C LYS A 72 -1.75 10.80 3.69
N ILE A 73 -1.60 10.69 5.00
CA ILE A 73 -2.05 9.51 5.74
C ILE A 73 -3.20 9.78 6.72
N GLU A 74 -3.67 11.03 6.82
CA GLU A 74 -4.64 11.44 7.85
C GLU A 74 -5.98 10.71 7.74
N GLU A 75 -6.36 10.31 6.54
CA GLU A 75 -7.65 9.66 6.30
C GLU A 75 -7.55 8.14 6.17
N ALA A 76 -6.38 7.58 6.42
CA ALA A 76 -6.18 6.15 6.27
C ALA A 76 -6.89 5.36 7.37
N GLY A 77 -7.54 4.27 7.00
CA GLY A 77 -8.05 3.29 7.95
C GLY A 77 -6.94 2.47 8.56
N VAL A 78 -5.88 2.20 7.79
CA VAL A 78 -4.71 1.47 8.25
C VAL A 78 -3.50 1.86 7.41
N VAL A 79 -2.33 1.90 8.05
CA VAL A 79 -1.05 2.18 7.41
C VAL A 79 -0.10 1.03 7.70
N PHE A 80 0.46 0.45 6.64
CA PHE A 80 1.49 -0.59 6.75
C PHE A 80 2.83 0.01 6.36
N ILE A 81 3.83 -0.18 7.21
CA ILE A 81 5.19 0.28 6.95
C ILE A 81 6.07 -0.94 6.77
N ASP A 82 6.71 -1.03 5.61
CA ASP A 82 7.63 -2.11 5.30
C ASP A 82 9.05 -1.54 5.27
N HIS A 83 9.95 -2.16 6.01
CA HIS A 83 11.34 -1.76 6.07
C HIS A 83 12.19 -2.73 5.26
N HIS A 84 12.85 -2.18 4.25
CA HIS A 84 13.74 -2.94 3.38
C HIS A 84 15.17 -2.96 3.90
#